data_8409bf845c6060bd90d15126e083145d
#
_entry.id   8409bf845c6060bd90d15126e083145d
#
_cell.length_a   1.000
_cell.length_b   1.000
_cell.length_c   1.000
_cell.angle_alpha   90.00
_cell.angle_beta   90.00
_cell.angle_gamma   90.00
#
_symmetry.space_group_name_H-M   'P 1'
#
loop_
_entity.id
_entity.type
_entity.pdbx_description
1 polymer ?
#
loop_
_entity_poly.entity_id
_entity_poly.type
_entity_poly.pdbx_seq_one_letter_code
_entity_poly.pdbx_strand_id
1 'polypeptide(L)'
;MHEIDLSKYNIRSDLIIENNFKKYLQESYTENNIQVDYVKLNKNNILNKTEGDYITISFEDITDKTNFSNVLSILNKELKRILKLTNIKPDDKVLIIGLGNNKSTPDSLGYEVLKNIIVTRHLFILDKVEGYRNISVLEPNVFGNTGIESQDIIMGVVKETKPDFIIAIDSLAAFSIDRMQRTIQITNTGISPGSGIGNNRGEISKNILKIPVIAIGVPTVVSSIVIVNDTLKFLTKKISYHKKNHQKDKLVINSTLNYLNEKDDLSKEEKKYLLGIIGTLDEITLKDLIYEVLNPIGYNLIVTTKEIDYLVEKFGKLISEALNISLNDL
;
A
#
# COMPACT_ATOMS: atom_id res chain seq x y z
N MET A 1 -16.39 20.70 -27.63
CA MET A 1 -16.32 19.64 -26.62
C MET A 1 -14.87 19.22 -26.55
N HIS A 2 -14.14 19.56 -25.50
CA HIS A 2 -12.78 19.04 -25.31
C HIS A 2 -12.93 17.59 -24.87
N GLU A 3 -12.52 16.66 -25.70
CA GLU A 3 -12.37 15.27 -25.29
C GLU A 3 -11.30 15.24 -24.18
N ILE A 4 -11.72 14.85 -22.99
CA ILE A 4 -10.80 14.63 -21.88
C ILE A 4 -10.04 13.35 -22.21
N ASP A 5 -8.75 13.48 -22.41
CA ASP A 5 -7.85 12.35 -22.64
C ASP A 5 -7.73 11.54 -21.34
N LEU A 6 -8.61 10.56 -21.18
CA LEU A 6 -8.66 9.66 -20.01
C LEU A 6 -7.37 8.82 -19.85
N SER A 7 -6.57 8.70 -20.91
CA SER A 7 -5.28 7.98 -20.82
C SER A 7 -4.26 8.69 -19.90
N LYS A 8 -4.44 9.99 -19.65
CA LYS A 8 -3.62 10.78 -18.72
C LYS A 8 -3.94 10.49 -17.24
N TYR A 9 -5.08 9.85 -16.96
CA TYR A 9 -5.55 9.56 -15.61
C TYR A 9 -5.57 8.05 -15.34
N ASN A 10 -4.54 7.35 -15.79
CA ASN A 10 -4.30 5.95 -15.43
C ASN A 10 -4.10 5.84 -13.90
N ILE A 11 -5.21 5.88 -13.16
CA ILE A 11 -5.22 5.59 -11.72
C ILE A 11 -4.81 4.12 -11.61
N ARG A 12 -3.55 3.87 -11.30
CA ARG A 12 -3.00 2.52 -11.11
C ARG A 12 -3.04 2.21 -9.63
N SER A 13 -3.60 1.06 -9.26
CA SER A 13 -3.44 0.55 -7.90
C SER A 13 -1.96 0.35 -7.58
N ASP A 14 -1.53 0.84 -6.43
CA ASP A 14 -0.18 0.59 -5.93
C ASP A 14 -0.06 -0.86 -5.42
N LEU A 15 -1.17 -1.47 -4.96
CA LEU A 15 -1.20 -2.83 -4.43
C LEU A 15 -1.28 -3.89 -5.53
N ILE A 16 -0.41 -4.91 -5.44
CA ILE A 16 -0.40 -6.03 -6.39
C ILE A 16 -1.67 -6.87 -6.30
N ILE A 17 -2.22 -7.06 -5.12
CA ILE A 17 -3.39 -7.90 -4.87
C ILE A 17 -4.71 -7.32 -5.40
N GLU A 18 -4.75 -6.05 -5.78
CA GLU A 18 -5.91 -5.42 -6.41
C GLU A 18 -5.97 -5.66 -7.93
N ASN A 19 -4.96 -6.32 -8.47
CA ASN A 19 -4.87 -6.72 -9.86
C ASN A 19 -5.19 -8.22 -10.01
N ASN A 20 -5.24 -8.72 -11.24
CA ASN A 20 -5.51 -10.14 -11.50
C ASN A 20 -4.27 -11.01 -11.20
N PHE A 21 -3.79 -10.97 -9.96
CA PHE A 21 -2.51 -11.50 -9.49
C PHE A 21 -2.47 -13.03 -9.35
N LYS A 22 -3.62 -13.70 -9.25
CA LYS A 22 -3.72 -15.15 -8.95
C LYS A 22 -2.86 -16.03 -9.86
N LYS A 23 -2.67 -15.62 -11.11
CA LYS A 23 -1.79 -16.31 -12.08
C LYS A 23 -0.31 -16.29 -11.67
N TYR A 24 0.10 -15.32 -10.88
CA TYR A 24 1.48 -15.10 -10.47
C TYR A 24 1.71 -15.41 -8.98
N LEU A 25 0.66 -15.87 -8.30
CA LEU A 25 0.71 -16.26 -6.89
C LEU A 25 1.63 -17.48 -6.73
N GLN A 26 2.65 -17.36 -5.89
CA GLN A 26 3.59 -18.43 -5.56
C GLN A 26 3.21 -19.13 -4.27
N GLU A 27 2.75 -18.37 -3.29
CA GLU A 27 2.41 -18.85 -1.97
C GLU A 27 1.31 -17.96 -1.36
N SER A 28 0.42 -18.59 -0.63
CA SER A 28 -0.64 -17.90 0.12
C SER A 28 -0.89 -18.68 1.40
N TYR A 29 -0.77 -18.04 2.55
CA TYR A 29 -1.02 -18.66 3.83
C TYR A 29 -1.71 -17.70 4.79
N THR A 30 -2.36 -18.25 5.82
CA THR A 30 -3.00 -17.49 6.90
C THR A 30 -2.42 -17.94 8.22
N GLU A 31 -1.96 -17.01 9.02
CA GLU A 31 -1.42 -17.24 10.35
C GLU A 31 -2.02 -16.17 11.30
N ASN A 32 -2.62 -16.59 12.42
CA ASN A 32 -3.28 -15.71 13.39
C ASN A 32 -4.30 -14.73 12.76
N ASN A 33 -5.12 -15.19 11.83
CA ASN A 33 -6.07 -14.41 11.03
C ASN A 33 -5.42 -13.33 10.13
N ILE A 34 -4.12 -13.41 9.90
CA ILE A 34 -3.39 -12.52 9.00
C ILE A 34 -3.08 -13.30 7.74
N GLN A 35 -3.54 -12.78 6.61
CA GLN A 35 -3.31 -13.36 5.30
C GLN A 35 -2.01 -12.82 4.69
N VAL A 36 -1.17 -13.71 4.20
CA VAL A 36 0.06 -13.36 3.47
C VAL A 36 0.00 -13.94 2.06
N ASP A 37 0.17 -13.09 1.08
CA ASP A 37 0.22 -13.47 -0.34
C ASP A 37 1.59 -13.10 -0.93
N TYR A 38 2.31 -14.08 -1.46
CA TYR A 38 3.57 -13.88 -2.17
C TYR A 38 3.36 -14.05 -3.67
N VAL A 39 3.65 -13.02 -4.41
CA VAL A 39 3.52 -12.93 -5.87
C VAL A 39 4.89 -12.68 -6.49
N LYS A 40 5.23 -13.42 -7.53
CA LYS A 40 6.44 -13.22 -8.33
C LYS A 40 6.07 -12.86 -9.75
N LEU A 41 6.48 -11.67 -10.19
CA LEU A 41 6.26 -11.20 -11.55
C LEU A 41 7.50 -11.39 -12.42
N ASN A 42 7.26 -11.84 -13.64
CA ASN A 42 8.26 -11.91 -14.69
C ASN A 42 8.16 -10.68 -15.60
N LYS A 43 9.17 -10.45 -16.44
CA LYS A 43 9.32 -9.29 -17.32
C LYS A 43 8.10 -9.04 -18.24
N ASN A 44 7.44 -10.10 -18.71
CA ASN A 44 6.30 -10.04 -19.63
C ASN A 44 4.97 -10.32 -18.90
N ASN A 45 4.74 -9.72 -17.73
CA ASN A 45 3.49 -9.90 -17.01
C ASN A 45 2.36 -9.02 -17.58
N ILE A 46 1.13 -9.54 -17.55
CA ILE A 46 -0.07 -8.83 -18.04
C ILE A 46 -0.52 -7.67 -17.12
N LEU A 47 0.08 -7.54 -15.93
CA LEU A 47 -0.31 -6.53 -14.94
C LEU A 47 0.37 -5.18 -15.19
N ASN A 48 1.30 -5.10 -16.15
CA ASN A 48 2.11 -3.90 -16.42
C ASN A 48 2.82 -3.36 -15.16
N LYS A 49 3.19 -4.28 -14.24
CA LYS A 49 3.96 -4.00 -13.03
C LYS A 49 5.41 -4.42 -13.23
N THR A 50 6.31 -3.81 -12.48
CA THR A 50 7.74 -4.13 -12.53
C THR A 50 7.99 -5.59 -12.15
N GLU A 51 8.90 -6.25 -12.88
CA GLU A 51 9.37 -7.60 -12.57
C GLU A 51 10.01 -7.65 -11.18
N GLY A 52 9.64 -8.66 -10.38
CA GLY A 52 10.20 -8.90 -9.05
C GLY A 52 9.24 -9.59 -8.10
N ASP A 53 9.57 -9.51 -6.83
CA ASP A 53 8.89 -10.17 -5.73
C ASP A 53 7.99 -9.17 -4.99
N TYR A 54 6.74 -9.56 -4.72
CA TYR A 54 5.75 -8.79 -4.00
C TYR A 54 5.16 -9.64 -2.89
N ILE A 55 5.20 -9.13 -1.66
CA ILE A 55 4.61 -9.77 -0.49
C ILE A 55 3.55 -8.82 0.05
N THR A 56 2.33 -9.31 0.21
CA THR A 56 1.22 -8.54 0.75
C THR A 56 0.73 -9.20 2.03
N ILE A 57 0.70 -8.43 3.11
CA ILE A 57 0.21 -8.83 4.43
C ILE A 57 -1.12 -8.12 4.66
N SER A 58 -2.20 -8.87 4.81
CA SER A 58 -3.56 -8.37 5.00
C SER A 58 -4.08 -8.77 6.38
N PHE A 59 -4.65 -7.83 7.12
CA PHE A 59 -5.15 -8.00 8.49
C PHE A 59 -6.37 -7.09 8.72
N GLU A 60 -7.08 -7.27 9.83
CA GLU A 60 -8.30 -6.48 10.11
C GLU A 60 -8.00 -5.17 10.83
N ASP A 61 -7.20 -5.21 11.89
CA ASP A 61 -6.95 -4.07 12.77
C ASP A 61 -5.58 -4.17 13.44
N ILE A 62 -4.86 -3.05 13.57
CA ILE A 62 -3.58 -2.96 14.30
C ILE A 62 -3.71 -2.20 15.62
N THR A 63 -4.90 -1.73 15.98
CA THR A 63 -5.13 -1.01 17.23
C THR A 63 -5.21 -1.96 18.44
N ASP A 64 -5.64 -3.20 18.21
CA ASP A 64 -5.57 -4.28 19.20
C ASP A 64 -4.12 -4.73 19.42
N LYS A 65 -3.72 -4.88 20.69
CA LYS A 65 -2.33 -5.23 21.07
C LYS A 65 -1.92 -6.62 20.58
N THR A 66 -2.82 -7.59 20.64
CA THR A 66 -2.52 -8.97 20.22
C THR A 66 -2.32 -9.02 18.72
N ASN A 67 -3.22 -8.38 17.98
CA ASN A 67 -3.12 -8.32 16.53
C ASN A 67 -1.89 -7.54 16.08
N PHE A 68 -1.57 -6.42 16.74
CA PHE A 68 -0.33 -5.67 16.49
C PHE A 68 0.92 -6.57 16.62
N SER A 69 1.02 -7.35 17.71
CA SER A 69 2.15 -8.27 17.93
C SER A 69 2.21 -9.38 16.88
N ASN A 70 1.06 -9.90 16.46
CA ASN A 70 0.99 -10.91 15.41
C ASN A 70 1.43 -10.34 14.05
N VAL A 71 0.96 -9.14 13.68
CA VAL A 71 1.37 -8.46 12.44
C VAL A 71 2.85 -8.13 12.48
N LEU A 72 3.39 -7.68 13.63
CA LEU A 72 4.81 -7.41 13.82
C LEU A 72 5.67 -8.66 13.57
N SER A 73 5.27 -9.82 14.13
CA SER A 73 5.97 -11.10 13.95
C SER A 73 6.00 -11.52 12.47
N ILE A 74 4.86 -11.44 11.80
CA ILE A 74 4.74 -11.79 10.37
C ILE A 74 5.51 -10.79 9.50
N LEU A 75 5.41 -9.49 9.78
CA LEU A 75 6.14 -8.47 9.05
C LEU A 75 7.65 -8.67 9.16
N ASN A 76 8.18 -8.98 10.36
CA ASN A 76 9.58 -9.31 10.58
C ASN A 76 10.01 -10.55 9.77
N LYS A 77 9.21 -11.63 9.79
CA LYS A 77 9.45 -12.85 9.00
C LYS A 77 9.54 -12.54 7.50
N GLU A 78 8.60 -11.75 6.97
CA GLU A 78 8.55 -11.43 5.54
C GLU A 78 9.60 -10.38 5.14
N LEU A 79 10.01 -9.49 6.03
CA LEU A 79 11.17 -8.61 5.81
C LEU A 79 12.46 -9.43 5.70
N LYS A 80 12.70 -10.39 6.59
CA LYS A 80 13.86 -11.29 6.46
C LYS A 80 13.81 -12.11 5.17
N ARG A 81 12.62 -12.52 4.75
CA ARG A 81 12.41 -13.22 3.47
C ARG A 81 12.78 -12.35 2.27
N ILE A 82 12.29 -11.12 2.18
CA ILE A 82 12.58 -10.24 1.03
C ILE A 82 14.06 -9.83 0.98
N LEU A 83 14.70 -9.61 2.14
CA LEU A 83 16.14 -9.37 2.21
C LEU A 83 16.93 -10.54 1.60
N LYS A 84 16.56 -11.78 1.94
CA LYS A 84 17.17 -12.99 1.38
C LYS A 84 16.90 -13.13 -0.12
N LEU A 85 15.67 -12.89 -0.59
CA LEU A 85 15.31 -12.92 -2.02
C LEU A 85 16.07 -11.88 -2.83
N THR A 86 16.43 -10.76 -2.19
CA THR A 86 17.20 -9.67 -2.81
C THR A 86 18.72 -9.88 -2.69
N ASN A 87 19.18 -10.98 -2.06
CA ASN A 87 20.59 -11.32 -1.79
C ASN A 87 21.32 -10.26 -0.93
N ILE A 88 20.62 -9.62 -0.01
CA ILE A 88 21.21 -8.67 0.96
C ILE A 88 21.97 -9.45 2.04
N LYS A 89 23.21 -9.04 2.28
CA LYS A 89 24.09 -9.66 3.27
C LYS A 89 23.95 -8.98 4.64
N PRO A 90 24.31 -9.64 5.74
CA PRO A 90 24.24 -9.04 7.10
C PRO A 90 25.04 -7.73 7.24
N ASP A 91 26.22 -7.64 6.62
CA ASP A 91 27.10 -6.48 6.71
C ASP A 91 26.80 -5.36 5.69
N ASP A 92 25.83 -5.55 4.77
CA ASP A 92 25.48 -4.55 3.76
C ASP A 92 24.92 -3.28 4.44
N LYS A 93 25.40 -2.12 4.03
CA LYS A 93 24.96 -0.81 4.52
C LYS A 93 23.60 -0.44 3.94
N VAL A 94 22.72 0.08 4.77
CA VAL A 94 21.39 0.48 4.34
C VAL A 94 21.14 1.98 4.49
N LEU A 95 20.46 2.53 3.48
CA LEU A 95 19.82 3.84 3.55
C LEU A 95 18.30 3.62 3.60
N ILE A 96 17.67 3.98 4.72
CA ILE A 96 16.21 3.92 4.86
C ILE A 96 15.65 5.29 4.52
N ILE A 97 14.70 5.34 3.58
CA ILE A 97 14.12 6.56 3.05
C ILE A 97 12.64 6.61 3.40
N GLY A 98 12.25 7.63 4.15
CA GLY A 98 10.84 7.94 4.42
C GLY A 98 10.31 8.92 3.37
N LEU A 99 9.48 8.43 2.45
CA LEU A 99 8.85 9.23 1.40
C LEU A 99 7.58 9.89 1.91
N GLY A 100 7.07 10.84 1.14
CA GLY A 100 5.84 11.56 1.42
C GLY A 100 6.06 12.94 2.02
N ASN A 101 4.99 13.50 2.58
CA ASN A 101 4.93 14.86 3.09
C ASN A 101 4.57 14.84 4.58
N ASN A 102 5.51 15.18 5.45
CA ASN A 102 5.32 15.22 6.90
C ASN A 102 4.28 16.28 7.37
N LYS A 103 3.88 17.21 6.50
CA LYS A 103 2.81 18.20 6.76
C LYS A 103 1.42 17.69 6.34
N SER A 104 1.32 16.51 5.72
CA SER A 104 0.07 15.90 5.30
C SER A 104 -0.05 14.54 5.98
N THR A 105 -0.88 14.42 6.99
CA THR A 105 -1.00 13.20 7.80
C THR A 105 -1.17 11.92 6.97
N PRO A 106 -2.04 11.84 5.95
CA PRO A 106 -2.16 10.64 5.13
C PRO A 106 -0.89 10.28 4.34
N ASP A 107 0.00 11.24 4.15
CA ASP A 107 1.25 11.11 3.37
C ASP A 107 2.50 11.13 4.26
N SER A 108 2.35 10.98 5.59
CA SER A 108 3.46 11.09 6.56
C SER A 108 4.00 9.76 7.07
N LEU A 109 3.59 8.62 6.51
CA LEU A 109 4.01 7.30 6.98
C LEU A 109 5.55 7.16 7.04
N GLY A 110 6.24 7.56 5.97
CA GLY A 110 7.70 7.48 5.90
C GLY A 110 8.36 8.22 7.06
N TYR A 111 7.90 9.43 7.36
CA TYR A 111 8.37 10.24 8.47
C TYR A 111 8.11 9.56 9.83
N GLU A 112 6.91 9.02 10.05
CA GLU A 112 6.55 8.35 11.31
C GLU A 112 7.40 7.09 11.55
N VAL A 113 7.75 6.35 10.50
CA VAL A 113 8.67 5.21 10.61
C VAL A 113 10.07 5.70 11.00
N LEU A 114 10.61 6.70 10.31
CA LEU A 114 12.00 7.17 10.55
C LEU A 114 12.24 7.66 11.96
N LYS A 115 11.23 8.23 12.64
CA LYS A 115 11.33 8.68 14.04
C LYS A 115 11.82 7.61 15.01
N ASN A 116 11.56 6.33 14.73
CA ASN A 116 11.81 5.22 15.63
C ASN A 116 12.89 4.25 15.11
N ILE A 117 13.55 4.57 13.99
CA ILE A 117 14.65 3.76 13.46
C ILE A 117 15.91 3.99 14.28
N ILE A 118 16.59 2.90 14.63
CA ILE A 118 17.90 2.93 15.28
C ILE A 118 18.96 3.25 14.23
N VAL A 119 19.43 4.51 14.21
CA VAL A 119 20.48 4.98 13.29
C VAL A 119 21.84 4.65 13.88
N THR A 120 22.68 3.95 13.14
CA THR A 120 23.96 3.41 13.61
C THR A 120 25.16 3.86 12.79
N ARG A 121 24.97 4.45 11.59
CA ARG A 121 26.07 4.83 10.69
C ARG A 121 27.20 5.60 11.39
N HIS A 122 26.87 6.52 12.29
CA HIS A 122 27.86 7.32 13.03
C HIS A 122 28.76 6.47 13.94
N LEU A 123 28.28 5.33 14.44
CA LEU A 123 29.04 4.40 15.26
C LEU A 123 30.12 3.68 14.43
N PHE A 124 29.79 3.38 13.15
CA PHE A 124 30.70 2.69 12.22
C PHE A 124 31.82 3.59 11.65
N ILE A 125 31.82 4.89 11.97
CA ILE A 125 32.94 5.80 11.65
C ILE A 125 34.14 5.50 12.60
N LEU A 126 33.85 5.07 13.83
CA LEU A 126 34.85 4.81 14.86
C LEU A 126 35.31 3.34 14.84
N ASP A 127 34.35 2.40 14.76
CA ASP A 127 34.64 0.95 14.70
C ASP A 127 33.39 0.17 14.26
N LYS A 128 33.56 -1.11 13.94
CA LYS A 128 32.43 -2.02 13.67
C LYS A 128 31.71 -2.35 14.97
N VAL A 129 30.38 -2.19 15.01
CA VAL A 129 29.57 -2.51 16.19
C VAL A 129 28.92 -3.87 15.99
N GLU A 130 29.26 -4.85 16.83
CA GLU A 130 28.66 -6.19 16.78
C GLU A 130 27.15 -6.15 17.02
N GLY A 131 26.41 -6.99 16.31
CA GLY A 131 24.95 -7.09 16.41
C GLY A 131 24.17 -6.00 15.71
N TYR A 132 24.84 -4.99 15.15
CA TYR A 132 24.21 -3.89 14.45
C TYR A 132 24.62 -3.80 12.98
N ARG A 133 23.69 -3.42 12.13
CA ARG A 133 23.93 -3.04 10.74
C ARG A 133 24.28 -1.54 10.66
N ASN A 134 25.05 -1.14 9.65
CA ASN A 134 25.28 0.27 9.35
C ASN A 134 24.03 0.88 8.70
N ILE A 135 23.24 1.63 9.49
CA ILE A 135 21.96 2.21 9.12
C ILE A 135 22.05 3.73 9.09
N SER A 136 21.64 4.33 7.97
CA SER A 136 21.36 5.76 7.84
C SER A 136 19.91 5.98 7.40
N VAL A 137 19.34 7.13 7.71
CA VAL A 137 17.99 7.51 7.34
C VAL A 137 17.97 8.81 6.53
N LEU A 138 16.97 8.97 5.67
CA LEU A 138 16.76 10.18 4.88
C LEU A 138 15.27 10.47 4.74
N GLU A 139 14.87 11.69 5.04
CA GLU A 139 13.56 12.26 4.72
C GLU A 139 13.73 13.31 3.61
N PRO A 140 13.54 12.96 2.32
CA PRO A 140 13.72 13.90 1.21
C PRO A 140 12.61 14.94 1.13
N ASN A 141 11.45 14.64 1.73
CA ASN A 141 10.21 15.40 1.62
C ASN A 141 9.71 15.48 0.16
N VAL A 142 8.75 16.35 -0.14
CA VAL A 142 8.15 16.51 -1.47
C VAL A 142 8.59 17.80 -2.15
N PHE A 143 8.53 17.85 -3.48
CA PHE A 143 8.88 19.02 -4.29
C PHE A 143 8.22 20.32 -3.80
N GLY A 144 6.94 20.25 -3.42
CA GLY A 144 6.22 21.43 -2.92
C GLY A 144 6.77 22.06 -1.62
N ASN A 145 7.55 21.29 -0.84
CA ASN A 145 8.18 21.76 0.39
C ASN A 145 9.63 22.19 0.19
N THR A 146 10.35 21.54 -0.73
CA THR A 146 11.80 21.70 -0.90
C THR A 146 12.19 22.46 -2.16
N GLY A 147 11.32 22.48 -3.19
CA GLY A 147 11.64 22.99 -4.52
C GLY A 147 12.59 22.06 -5.31
N ILE A 148 12.91 20.86 -4.79
CA ILE A 148 13.82 19.88 -5.40
C ILE A 148 13.08 18.56 -5.49
N GLU A 149 13.22 17.84 -6.60
CA GLU A 149 12.63 16.51 -6.74
C GLU A 149 13.25 15.55 -5.72
N SER A 150 12.39 14.74 -5.07
CA SER A 150 12.85 13.78 -4.05
C SER A 150 13.89 12.82 -4.62
N GLN A 151 13.77 12.43 -5.89
CA GLN A 151 14.72 11.58 -6.60
C GLN A 151 16.12 12.21 -6.67
N ASP A 152 16.22 13.51 -6.95
CA ASP A 152 17.50 14.23 -7.05
C ASP A 152 18.20 14.29 -5.70
N ILE A 153 17.43 14.55 -4.61
CA ILE A 153 17.96 14.54 -3.25
C ILE A 153 18.49 13.15 -2.91
N ILE A 154 17.72 12.09 -3.20
CA ILE A 154 18.09 10.71 -2.95
C ILE A 154 19.36 10.34 -3.72
N MET A 155 19.43 10.67 -5.02
CA MET A 155 20.62 10.40 -5.86
C MET A 155 21.87 11.09 -5.30
N GLY A 156 21.76 12.34 -4.84
CA GLY A 156 22.86 13.06 -4.20
C GLY A 156 23.35 12.36 -2.94
N VAL A 157 22.44 11.97 -2.05
CA VAL A 157 22.78 11.27 -0.81
C VAL A 157 23.36 9.88 -1.08
N VAL A 158 22.80 9.11 -2.00
CA VAL A 158 23.32 7.78 -2.40
C VAL A 158 24.75 7.88 -2.91
N LYS A 159 25.08 8.88 -3.72
CA LYS A 159 26.43 9.12 -4.23
C LYS A 159 27.45 9.35 -3.10
N GLU A 160 27.06 10.10 -2.07
CA GLU A 160 27.93 10.44 -0.93
C GLU A 160 28.01 9.31 0.11
N THR A 161 26.87 8.69 0.42
CA THR A 161 26.78 7.70 1.50
C THR A 161 27.14 6.29 1.08
N LYS A 162 27.02 6.00 -0.22
CA LYS A 162 27.33 4.71 -0.87
C LYS A 162 26.71 3.52 -0.11
N PRO A 163 25.38 3.49 0.06
CA PRO A 163 24.72 2.34 0.66
C PRO A 163 24.78 1.14 -0.30
N ASP A 164 24.75 -0.06 0.25
CA ASP A 164 24.71 -1.29 -0.55
C ASP A 164 23.28 -1.59 -1.03
N PHE A 165 22.27 -1.14 -0.26
CA PHE A 165 20.85 -1.22 -0.64
C PHE A 165 20.03 -0.11 0.03
N ILE A 166 18.79 0.06 -0.46
CA ILE A 166 17.83 1.04 0.04
C ILE A 166 16.57 0.33 0.52
N ILE A 167 15.96 0.85 1.59
CA ILE A 167 14.56 0.57 1.97
C ILE A 167 13.79 1.88 1.85
N ALA A 168 12.80 1.93 0.94
CA ALA A 168 11.92 3.07 0.74
C ALA A 168 10.56 2.80 1.39
N ILE A 169 10.06 3.74 2.16
CA ILE A 169 8.78 3.64 2.88
C ILE A 169 7.86 4.75 2.37
N ASP A 170 6.63 4.38 1.99
CA ASP A 170 5.68 5.34 1.41
C ASP A 170 4.23 5.02 1.77
N SER A 171 3.41 6.05 1.71
CA SER A 171 1.95 5.95 1.77
C SER A 171 1.40 5.59 0.39
N LEU A 172 0.58 4.56 0.31
CA LEU A 172 0.00 4.08 -0.94
C LEU A 172 -1.46 4.51 -1.09
N ALA A 173 -1.97 4.44 -2.32
CA ALA A 173 -3.39 4.53 -2.61
C ALA A 173 -3.97 3.14 -2.88
N ALA A 174 -5.13 2.83 -2.27
CA ALA A 174 -5.87 1.60 -2.53
C ALA A 174 -7.02 1.82 -3.53
N PHE A 175 -7.40 0.74 -4.22
CA PHE A 175 -8.58 0.67 -5.11
C PHE A 175 -9.79 0.00 -4.45
N SER A 176 -9.70 -0.31 -3.16
CA SER A 176 -10.79 -0.81 -2.34
C SER A 176 -10.69 -0.24 -0.93
N ILE A 177 -11.83 0.17 -0.37
CA ILE A 177 -11.94 0.62 1.02
C ILE A 177 -11.46 -0.48 1.98
N ASP A 178 -11.72 -1.74 1.67
CA ASP A 178 -11.35 -2.89 2.52
C ASP A 178 -9.84 -3.06 2.69
N ARG A 179 -9.04 -2.45 1.81
CA ARG A 179 -7.57 -2.53 1.84
C ARG A 179 -6.92 -1.38 2.59
N MET A 180 -7.63 -0.27 2.70
CA MET A 180 -7.11 0.94 3.33
C MET A 180 -6.78 0.67 4.80
N GLN A 181 -5.53 0.91 5.20
CA GLN A 181 -5.02 0.71 6.57
C GLN A 181 -5.16 -0.73 7.11
N ARG A 182 -5.33 -1.70 6.21
CA ARG A 182 -5.43 -3.13 6.53
C ARG A 182 -4.47 -3.99 5.72
N THR A 183 -3.52 -3.34 5.06
CA THR A 183 -2.60 -4.02 4.14
C THR A 183 -1.22 -3.40 4.25
N ILE A 184 -0.19 -4.23 4.27
CA ILE A 184 1.20 -3.81 4.09
C ILE A 184 1.73 -4.53 2.86
N GLN A 185 2.31 -3.82 1.91
CA GLN A 185 2.98 -4.39 0.76
C GLN A 185 4.49 -4.20 0.88
N ILE A 186 5.25 -5.26 0.65
CA ILE A 186 6.71 -5.27 0.57
C ILE A 186 7.10 -5.73 -0.83
N THR A 187 8.06 -5.08 -1.46
CA THR A 187 8.56 -5.48 -2.79
C THR A 187 10.03 -5.14 -2.97
N ASN A 188 10.75 -5.88 -3.81
CA ASN A 188 12.13 -5.58 -4.21
C ASN A 188 12.23 -4.86 -5.56
N THR A 189 11.12 -4.34 -6.07
CA THR A 189 11.06 -3.64 -7.37
C THR A 189 11.30 -2.14 -7.27
N GLY A 190 11.32 -1.58 -6.06
CA GLY A 190 11.31 -0.14 -5.84
C GLY A 190 9.90 0.43 -5.83
N ILE A 191 9.80 1.75 -5.92
CA ILE A 191 8.54 2.49 -5.83
C ILE A 191 8.55 3.71 -6.74
N SER A 192 7.38 4.09 -7.24
CA SER A 192 7.13 5.34 -7.97
C SER A 192 6.21 6.20 -7.12
N PRO A 193 6.74 7.13 -6.31
CA PRO A 193 5.96 7.91 -5.36
C PRO A 193 4.83 8.68 -6.06
N GLY A 194 3.61 8.63 -5.49
CA GLY A 194 2.44 9.33 -6.01
C GLY A 194 1.81 8.73 -7.27
N SER A 195 2.29 7.58 -7.76
CA SER A 195 1.72 6.94 -8.97
C SER A 195 0.24 6.55 -8.78
N GLY A 196 -0.16 6.13 -7.59
CA GLY A 196 -1.54 5.77 -7.27
C GLY A 196 -2.53 6.93 -7.25
N ILE A 197 -2.03 8.16 -7.23
CA ILE A 197 -2.84 9.40 -7.25
C ILE A 197 -2.60 10.25 -8.51
N GLY A 198 -1.97 9.67 -9.54
CA GLY A 198 -1.75 10.34 -10.83
C GLY A 198 -0.57 11.30 -10.88
N ASN A 199 0.26 11.36 -9.84
CA ASN A 199 1.49 12.15 -9.82
C ASN A 199 2.66 11.30 -10.32
N ASN A 200 3.15 11.56 -11.53
CA ASN A 200 4.36 10.93 -12.06
C ASN A 200 5.60 11.60 -11.47
N ARG A 201 6.04 11.13 -10.31
CA ARG A 201 7.34 11.49 -9.73
C ARG A 201 8.42 10.49 -10.17
N GLY A 202 9.68 10.88 -10.03
CA GLY A 202 10.80 10.02 -10.41
C GLY A 202 10.78 8.68 -9.67
N GLU A 203 11.03 7.60 -10.41
CA GLU A 203 11.08 6.23 -9.89
C GLU A 203 12.28 6.04 -8.97
N ILE A 204 12.06 5.41 -7.81
CA ILE A 204 13.11 5.01 -6.86
C ILE A 204 13.26 3.49 -6.98
N SER A 205 14.15 3.06 -7.85
CA SER A 205 14.34 1.65 -8.17
C SER A 205 15.79 1.32 -8.47
N LYS A 206 16.08 0.00 -8.51
CA LYS A 206 17.39 -0.52 -8.92
C LYS A 206 17.81 -0.03 -10.31
N ASN A 207 16.84 0.19 -11.22
CA ASN A 207 17.15 0.65 -12.58
C ASN A 207 17.75 2.05 -12.59
N ILE A 208 17.27 2.93 -11.70
CA ILE A 208 17.73 4.31 -11.56
C ILE A 208 18.97 4.40 -10.67
N LEU A 209 18.89 3.84 -9.45
CA LEU A 209 19.91 4.02 -8.42
C LEU A 209 21.09 3.04 -8.53
N LYS A 210 20.98 1.99 -9.38
CA LYS A 210 21.98 0.94 -9.64
C LYS A 210 22.31 0.06 -8.42
N ILE A 211 21.56 0.19 -7.34
CA ILE A 211 21.63 -0.63 -6.13
C ILE A 211 20.25 -1.21 -5.83
N PRO A 212 20.12 -2.34 -5.11
CA PRO A 212 18.85 -2.91 -4.73
C PRO A 212 17.97 -1.92 -3.96
N VAL A 213 16.68 -1.92 -4.26
CA VAL A 213 15.67 -1.11 -3.56
C VAL A 213 14.52 -2.01 -3.12
N ILE A 214 14.28 -2.06 -1.82
CA ILE A 214 13.11 -2.68 -1.22
C ILE A 214 12.13 -1.55 -0.90
N ALA A 215 10.86 -1.70 -1.23
CA ALA A 215 9.83 -0.76 -0.88
C ALA A 215 8.82 -1.38 0.10
N ILE A 216 8.40 -0.60 1.08
CA ILE A 216 7.37 -0.94 2.06
C ILE A 216 6.29 0.12 1.95
N GLY A 217 5.05 -0.28 1.74
CA GLY A 217 3.95 0.65 1.60
C GLY A 217 2.69 0.22 2.34
N VAL A 218 1.96 1.21 2.84
CA VAL A 218 0.65 1.04 3.48
C VAL A 218 -0.35 1.93 2.78
N PRO A 219 -1.50 1.41 2.34
CA PRO A 219 -2.54 2.24 1.76
C PRO A 219 -3.21 3.08 2.85
N THR A 220 -3.01 4.39 2.77
CA THR A 220 -3.55 5.38 3.71
C THR A 220 -4.74 6.13 3.14
N VAL A 221 -4.92 6.07 1.82
CA VAL A 221 -5.94 6.83 1.08
C VAL A 221 -6.62 5.98 0.02
N VAL A 222 -7.82 6.41 -0.36
CA VAL A 222 -8.55 5.96 -1.56
C VAL A 222 -9.05 7.18 -2.32
N SER A 223 -9.27 7.05 -3.64
CA SER A 223 -9.93 8.11 -4.39
C SER A 223 -11.44 8.13 -4.10
N SER A 224 -12.09 9.28 -4.27
CA SER A 224 -13.56 9.40 -4.16
C SER A 224 -14.29 8.47 -5.15
N ILE A 225 -13.69 8.18 -6.29
CA ILE A 225 -14.22 7.24 -7.30
C ILE A 225 -14.35 5.84 -6.70
N VAL A 226 -13.34 5.39 -5.94
CA VAL A 226 -13.35 4.11 -5.24
C VAL A 226 -14.49 4.08 -4.22
N ILE A 227 -14.67 5.15 -3.43
CA ILE A 227 -15.74 5.26 -2.43
C ILE A 227 -17.12 5.08 -3.09
N VAL A 228 -17.38 5.81 -4.18
CA VAL A 228 -18.68 5.73 -4.88
C VAL A 228 -18.88 4.35 -5.51
N ASN A 229 -17.88 3.81 -6.19
CA ASN A 229 -17.95 2.48 -6.79
C ASN A 229 -18.19 1.38 -5.76
N ASP A 230 -17.45 1.38 -4.65
CA ASP A 230 -17.61 0.40 -3.58
C ASP A 230 -18.95 0.57 -2.84
N THR A 231 -19.44 1.82 -2.70
CA THR A 231 -20.79 2.08 -2.16
C THR A 231 -21.88 1.41 -3.01
N LEU A 232 -21.80 1.53 -4.33
CA LEU A 232 -22.76 0.88 -5.23
C LEU A 232 -22.67 -0.65 -5.13
N LYS A 233 -21.47 -1.22 -5.07
CA LYS A 233 -21.26 -2.66 -4.88
C LYS A 233 -21.82 -3.15 -3.53
N PHE A 234 -21.55 -2.41 -2.45
CA PHE A 234 -22.04 -2.78 -1.13
C PHE A 234 -23.55 -2.66 -1.02
N LEU A 235 -24.16 -1.67 -1.69
CA LEU A 235 -25.59 -1.51 -1.75
C LEU A 235 -26.26 -2.73 -2.40
N THR A 236 -25.77 -3.19 -3.55
CA THR A 236 -26.32 -4.37 -4.23
C THR A 236 -26.18 -5.64 -3.39
N LYS A 237 -25.04 -5.84 -2.74
CA LYS A 237 -24.83 -6.96 -1.80
C LYS A 237 -25.77 -6.90 -0.60
N LYS A 238 -25.95 -5.73 0.00
CA LYS A 238 -26.85 -5.54 1.14
C LYS A 238 -28.29 -5.84 0.77
N ILE A 239 -28.75 -5.40 -0.40
CA ILE A 239 -30.10 -5.68 -0.91
C ILE A 239 -30.27 -7.19 -1.18
N SER A 240 -29.29 -7.84 -1.83
CA SER A 240 -29.30 -9.29 -2.04
C SER A 240 -29.39 -10.05 -0.73
N TYR A 241 -28.63 -9.65 0.27
CA TYR A 241 -28.65 -10.21 1.60
C TYR A 241 -30.04 -10.09 2.27
N HIS A 242 -30.63 -8.89 2.24
CA HIS A 242 -31.98 -8.69 2.80
C HIS A 242 -33.05 -9.51 2.10
N LYS A 243 -32.99 -9.60 0.76
CA LYS A 243 -33.91 -10.43 -0.04
C LYS A 243 -33.90 -11.90 0.40
N LYS A 244 -32.71 -12.47 0.62
CA LYS A 244 -32.54 -13.86 1.07
C LYS A 244 -32.99 -14.09 2.51
N ASN A 245 -32.80 -13.12 3.38
CA ASN A 245 -33.02 -13.27 4.82
C ASN A 245 -34.39 -12.71 5.28
N HIS A 246 -35.21 -12.19 4.36
CA HIS A 246 -36.53 -11.63 4.67
C HIS A 246 -37.52 -12.66 5.26
N GLN A 247 -37.22 -13.94 5.13
CA GLN A 247 -38.06 -15.05 5.64
C GLN A 247 -37.57 -15.62 6.99
N LYS A 248 -36.42 -15.15 7.50
CA LYS A 248 -35.90 -15.59 8.81
C LYS A 248 -36.40 -14.65 9.91
N ASP A 249 -36.88 -15.25 10.99
CA ASP A 249 -37.53 -14.62 12.16
C ASP A 249 -37.00 -13.22 12.49
N LYS A 250 -37.93 -12.28 12.59
CA LYS A 250 -37.72 -10.86 12.96
C LYS A 250 -37.13 -10.62 14.36
N LEU A 251 -36.89 -11.66 15.14
CA LEU A 251 -36.42 -11.62 16.50
C LEU A 251 -34.90 -11.75 16.68
N VAL A 252 -34.17 -12.04 15.63
CA VAL A 252 -32.70 -12.12 15.69
C VAL A 252 -32.13 -10.77 15.37
N ILE A 253 -31.73 -10.00 16.37
CA ILE A 253 -30.90 -8.80 16.22
C ILE A 253 -29.50 -9.29 15.89
N ASN A 254 -29.21 -9.46 14.62
CA ASN A 254 -27.88 -9.82 14.13
C ASN A 254 -27.03 -8.56 13.99
N SER A 255 -26.41 -8.14 15.07
CA SER A 255 -25.40 -7.05 15.07
C SER A 255 -24.10 -7.40 14.32
N THR A 256 -23.92 -8.67 13.95
CA THR A 256 -22.67 -9.20 13.35
C THR A 256 -22.80 -9.67 11.91
N LEU A 257 -23.91 -9.38 11.23
CA LEU A 257 -24.13 -9.82 9.87
C LEU A 257 -23.33 -8.96 8.90
N ASN A 258 -22.19 -9.50 8.51
CA ASN A 258 -21.36 -8.88 7.47
C ASN A 258 -21.86 -9.29 6.08
N TYR A 259 -22.75 -8.48 5.50
CA TYR A 259 -23.27 -8.67 4.14
C TYR A 259 -22.15 -8.63 3.07
N LEU A 260 -20.97 -8.13 3.41
CA LEU A 260 -19.80 -8.09 2.52
C LEU A 260 -19.27 -9.48 2.23
N ASN A 261 -19.43 -10.43 3.16
CA ASN A 261 -19.01 -11.83 3.00
C ASN A 261 -20.01 -12.66 2.16
N GLU A 262 -21.16 -12.11 1.77
CA GLU A 262 -22.09 -12.80 0.89
C GLU A 262 -21.46 -13.01 -0.49
N LYS A 263 -21.49 -14.29 -0.93
CA LYS A 263 -20.99 -14.68 -2.26
C LYS A 263 -21.95 -14.29 -3.39
N ASP A 264 -23.22 -14.18 -3.07
CA ASP A 264 -24.27 -13.90 -4.03
C ASP A 264 -24.55 -12.41 -4.14
N ASP A 265 -24.66 -11.93 -5.34
CA ASP A 265 -25.05 -10.57 -5.70
C ASP A 265 -26.40 -10.59 -6.44
N LEU A 266 -26.98 -9.43 -6.67
CA LEU A 266 -28.18 -9.30 -7.49
C LEU A 266 -27.92 -9.74 -8.94
N SER A 267 -28.94 -10.32 -9.59
CA SER A 267 -28.88 -10.62 -11.01
C SER A 267 -28.72 -9.34 -11.85
N LYS A 268 -28.28 -9.47 -13.10
CA LYS A 268 -28.17 -8.32 -14.01
C LYS A 268 -29.48 -7.58 -14.19
N GLU A 269 -30.60 -8.31 -14.23
CA GLU A 269 -31.94 -7.76 -14.39
C GLU A 269 -32.36 -6.96 -13.14
N GLU A 270 -32.09 -7.50 -11.97
CA GLU A 270 -32.36 -6.82 -10.71
C GLU A 270 -31.49 -5.56 -10.53
N LYS A 271 -30.21 -5.61 -10.92
CA LYS A 271 -29.33 -4.43 -10.93
C LYS A 271 -29.86 -3.37 -11.89
N LYS A 272 -30.32 -3.77 -13.08
CA LYS A 272 -30.94 -2.86 -14.04
C LYS A 272 -32.22 -2.23 -13.49
N TYR A 273 -33.05 -3.01 -12.82
CA TYR A 273 -34.29 -2.52 -12.21
C TYR A 273 -34.01 -1.48 -11.08
N LEU A 274 -33.02 -1.75 -10.23
CA LEU A 274 -32.69 -0.91 -9.06
C LEU A 274 -31.86 0.33 -9.41
N LEU A 275 -30.91 0.18 -10.31
CA LEU A 275 -29.90 1.21 -10.61
C LEU A 275 -30.04 1.78 -12.03
N GLY A 276 -31.05 1.34 -12.79
CA GLY A 276 -31.24 1.76 -14.19
C GLY A 276 -30.04 1.39 -15.05
N ILE A 277 -29.61 2.32 -15.90
CA ILE A 277 -28.46 2.14 -16.81
C ILE A 277 -27.18 1.85 -16.04
N ILE A 278 -26.97 2.51 -14.90
CA ILE A 278 -25.77 2.33 -14.05
C ILE A 278 -25.60 0.85 -13.65
N GLY A 279 -26.68 0.14 -13.35
CA GLY A 279 -26.62 -1.28 -12.98
C GLY A 279 -26.26 -2.23 -14.12
N THR A 280 -26.17 -1.75 -15.36
CA THR A 280 -25.80 -2.54 -16.54
C THR A 280 -24.37 -2.31 -17.01
N LEU A 281 -23.71 -1.27 -16.49
CA LEU A 281 -22.34 -0.92 -16.86
C LEU A 281 -21.34 -1.93 -16.31
N ASP A 282 -20.28 -2.18 -17.07
CA ASP A 282 -19.10 -2.87 -16.54
C ASP A 282 -18.32 -1.96 -15.58
N GLU A 283 -17.41 -2.55 -14.81
CA GLU A 283 -16.71 -1.86 -13.75
C GLU A 283 -15.83 -0.69 -14.26
N ILE A 284 -15.27 -0.83 -15.45
CA ILE A 284 -14.37 0.20 -16.02
C ILE A 284 -15.23 1.40 -16.45
N THR A 285 -16.26 1.17 -17.26
CA THR A 285 -17.18 2.20 -17.74
C THR A 285 -17.88 2.92 -16.58
N LEU A 286 -18.22 2.18 -15.51
CA LEU A 286 -18.81 2.79 -14.31
C LEU A 286 -17.81 3.72 -13.60
N LYS A 287 -16.57 3.31 -13.44
CA LYS A 287 -15.51 4.15 -12.82
C LYS A 287 -15.24 5.39 -13.65
N ASP A 288 -15.20 5.27 -14.99
CA ASP A 288 -15.01 6.42 -15.89
C ASP A 288 -16.16 7.42 -15.76
N LEU A 289 -17.40 6.95 -15.74
CA LEU A 289 -18.56 7.79 -15.51
C LEU A 289 -18.53 8.50 -14.15
N ILE A 290 -18.18 7.77 -13.08
CA ILE A 290 -18.03 8.35 -11.74
C ILE A 290 -16.94 9.42 -11.75
N TYR A 291 -15.83 9.17 -12.44
CA TYR A 291 -14.74 10.13 -12.57
C TYR A 291 -15.20 11.42 -13.26
N GLU A 292 -15.91 11.34 -14.37
CA GLU A 292 -16.44 12.50 -15.10
C GLU A 292 -17.39 13.35 -14.22
N VAL A 293 -18.21 12.70 -13.40
CA VAL A 293 -19.15 13.39 -12.51
C VAL A 293 -18.46 14.03 -11.30
N LEU A 294 -17.48 13.32 -10.69
CA LEU A 294 -16.84 13.80 -9.47
C LEU A 294 -15.70 14.80 -9.71
N ASN A 295 -15.11 14.76 -10.91
CA ASN A 295 -13.96 15.61 -11.24
C ASN A 295 -14.23 16.54 -12.44
N PRO A 296 -15.34 17.29 -12.47
CA PRO A 296 -15.69 18.13 -13.63
C PRO A 296 -14.68 19.24 -13.91
N ILE A 297 -13.79 19.53 -12.95
CA ILE A 297 -12.76 20.58 -13.01
C ILE A 297 -11.35 19.96 -12.89
N GLY A 298 -11.21 18.64 -12.96
CA GLY A 298 -9.92 17.95 -12.86
C GLY A 298 -9.37 17.79 -11.45
N TYR A 299 -10.16 18.05 -10.41
CA TYR A 299 -9.74 17.81 -9.02
C TYR A 299 -9.81 16.32 -8.68
N ASN A 300 -8.71 15.77 -8.21
CA ASN A 300 -8.67 14.41 -7.65
C ASN A 300 -8.99 14.46 -6.15
N LEU A 301 -10.22 14.09 -5.79
CA LEU A 301 -10.64 14.02 -4.39
C LEU A 301 -10.13 12.72 -3.75
N ILE A 302 -9.30 12.86 -2.73
CA ILE A 302 -8.69 11.77 -1.98
C ILE A 302 -9.34 11.71 -0.60
N VAL A 303 -9.68 10.49 -0.15
CA VAL A 303 -10.38 10.21 1.11
C VAL A 303 -9.52 9.33 1.99
N THR A 304 -9.53 9.62 3.28
CA THR A 304 -8.89 8.81 4.33
C THR A 304 -9.83 8.66 5.53
N THR A 305 -9.49 7.78 6.48
CA THR A 305 -10.26 7.63 7.72
C THR A 305 -10.09 8.83 8.66
N LYS A 306 -11.06 9.02 9.53
CA LYS A 306 -11.00 10.09 10.54
C LYS A 306 -9.82 9.93 11.49
N GLU A 307 -9.48 8.68 11.82
CA GLU A 307 -8.43 8.29 12.77
C GLU A 307 -7.05 8.15 12.12
N ILE A 308 -6.82 8.75 10.95
CA ILE A 308 -5.59 8.57 10.16
C ILE A 308 -4.32 8.97 10.93
N ASP A 309 -4.38 10.01 11.74
CA ASP A 309 -3.27 10.48 12.57
C ASP A 309 -2.76 9.39 13.53
N TYR A 310 -3.68 8.78 14.27
CA TYR A 310 -3.40 7.67 15.16
C TYR A 310 -2.90 6.42 14.43
N LEU A 311 -3.52 6.09 13.29
CA LEU A 311 -3.18 4.89 12.54
C LEU A 311 -1.81 5.00 11.85
N VAL A 312 -1.46 6.17 11.29
CA VAL A 312 -0.15 6.37 10.68
C VAL A 312 0.96 6.30 11.72
N GLU A 313 0.75 6.84 12.93
CA GLU A 313 1.68 6.67 14.05
C GLU A 313 1.85 5.19 14.44
N LYS A 314 0.73 4.44 14.53
CA LYS A 314 0.77 3.00 14.81
C LYS A 314 1.52 2.20 13.75
N PHE A 315 1.30 2.49 12.47
CA PHE A 315 2.07 1.89 11.38
C PHE A 315 3.53 2.29 11.43
N GLY A 316 3.81 3.55 11.76
CA GLY A 316 5.16 4.06 11.96
C GLY A 316 5.91 3.21 12.99
N LYS A 317 5.30 2.98 14.15
CA LYS A 317 5.85 2.13 15.21
C LYS A 317 6.00 0.67 14.76
N LEU A 318 4.98 0.08 14.15
CA LEU A 318 4.99 -1.31 13.70
C LEU A 318 6.15 -1.58 12.71
N ILE A 319 6.27 -0.72 11.69
CA ILE A 319 7.28 -0.90 10.64
C ILE A 319 8.68 -0.64 11.18
N SER A 320 8.87 0.39 12.01
CA SER A 320 10.17 0.68 12.61
C SER A 320 10.64 -0.43 13.54
N GLU A 321 9.77 -0.99 14.39
CA GLU A 321 10.10 -2.13 15.25
C GLU A 321 10.48 -3.35 14.39
N ALA A 322 9.71 -3.67 13.34
CA ALA A 322 10.04 -4.77 12.45
C ALA A 322 11.36 -4.58 11.72
N LEU A 323 11.67 -3.35 11.28
CA LEU A 323 12.95 -3.02 10.63
C LEU A 323 14.11 -3.10 11.60
N ASN A 324 13.97 -2.54 12.82
CA ASN A 324 15.00 -2.62 13.84
C ASN A 324 15.38 -4.07 14.18
N ILE A 325 14.37 -4.96 14.30
CA ILE A 325 14.58 -6.40 14.56
C ILE A 325 15.14 -7.13 13.33
N SER A 326 14.69 -6.78 12.12
CA SER A 326 15.10 -7.50 10.90
C SER A 326 16.48 -7.13 10.40
N LEU A 327 16.93 -5.91 10.69
CA LEU A 327 18.20 -5.36 10.20
C LEU A 327 19.34 -5.54 11.19
N ASN A 328 19.04 -5.77 12.46
CA ASN A 328 20.02 -5.99 13.52
C ASN A 328 19.78 -7.37 14.16
N ASP A 329 20.80 -7.90 14.81
CA ASP A 329 20.71 -9.16 15.56
C ASP A 329 20.22 -8.87 17.00
N LEU A 330 19.00 -8.27 17.10
CA LEU A 330 18.37 -7.88 18.38
C LEU A 330 17.36 -8.91 18.86
#